data_a64f11f8259d9871f09066e6067e818e
#
_entry.id   a64f11f8259d9871f09066e6067e818e
#
_cell.length_a   1.000
_cell.length_b   1.000
_cell.length_c   1.000
_cell.angle_alpha   90.00
_cell.angle_beta   90.00
_cell.angle_gamma   90.00
#
_symmetry.space_group_name_H-M   'P 1'
#
loop_
_entity.id
_entity.type
_entity.pdbx_description
1 polymer ?
#
loop_
_entity_poly.entity_id
_entity_poly.type
_entity_poly.pdbx_seq_one_letter_code
_entity_poly.pdbx_strand_id
1 'polypeptide(L)'
;MDNEGQLGPSCKGLSPTAVWQTFADLLDPPENPYVRDPVGWVTSTLGEFWWSGQHRMAQSVVENRYSAFKASHDVSKSHTMSRLALWWIDVHPPGEAFVVTTAPTTPQVEAILWRYMGNAHRKAGLPGRITLDAKWYIGNELVAYGRKPADYDPAAFQGIHARYVLVIIDEVGGVPKSIFDAVDALATNIDARVVAVGNPDDPASHFATICKPGSGWHVETISAFDTPAYTGRRSRRSCCRCSSHRNGWRNASSAGASPARSINRRCSVSSPISPTTL
;
A
#
# COMPACT_ATOMS: atom_id res chain seq x y z
N MET A 1 -22.10 -44.64 -31.38
CA MET A 1 -20.91 -43.73 -31.36
C MET A 1 -21.12 -42.77 -30.22
N ASP A 2 -20.71 -43.19 -29.06
CA ASP A 2 -21.02 -42.54 -27.77
C ASP A 2 -19.96 -41.48 -27.50
N ASN A 3 -20.41 -40.24 -27.43
CA ASN A 3 -19.56 -39.09 -27.14
C ASN A 3 -19.62 -38.83 -25.63
N GLU A 4 -18.79 -39.54 -24.85
CA GLU A 4 -18.63 -39.25 -23.43
C GLU A 4 -17.82 -37.95 -23.27
N GLY A 5 -18.54 -36.91 -22.92
CA GLY A 5 -17.96 -35.63 -22.52
C GLY A 5 -17.10 -35.81 -21.28
N GLN A 6 -15.82 -35.48 -21.39
CA GLN A 6 -14.90 -35.39 -20.27
C GLN A 6 -15.36 -34.34 -19.31
N LEU A 7 -15.92 -34.79 -18.18
CA LEU A 7 -16.15 -33.97 -16.99
C LEU A 7 -14.77 -33.63 -16.38
N GLY A 8 -14.58 -32.33 -16.09
CA GLY A 8 -13.39 -31.79 -15.47
C GLY A 8 -12.99 -32.40 -14.11
N PRO A 9 -11.96 -31.91 -13.42
CA PRO A 9 -11.26 -32.61 -12.33
C PRO A 9 -12.22 -33.06 -11.22
N SER A 10 -12.18 -34.35 -10.98
CA SER A 10 -13.00 -35.13 -10.06
C SER A 10 -13.00 -34.58 -8.62
N CYS A 11 -14.17 -34.14 -8.13
CA CYS A 11 -14.45 -33.86 -6.71
C CYS A 11 -14.50 -35.12 -5.84
N LYS A 12 -13.76 -36.20 -6.21
CA LYS A 12 -13.73 -37.42 -5.45
C LYS A 12 -12.85 -37.27 -4.21
N GLY A 13 -13.47 -37.16 -3.02
CA GLY A 13 -12.79 -37.29 -1.73
C GLY A 13 -13.04 -36.22 -0.69
N LEU A 14 -13.84 -35.17 -0.97
CA LEU A 14 -14.23 -34.21 0.05
C LEU A 14 -15.41 -34.74 0.88
N SER A 15 -15.32 -34.64 2.20
CA SER A 15 -16.47 -34.91 3.07
C SER A 15 -17.61 -33.92 2.76
N PRO A 16 -18.89 -34.27 2.99
CA PRO A 16 -20.00 -33.33 2.81
C PRO A 16 -19.77 -32.02 3.56
N THR A 17 -19.20 -32.06 4.75
CA THR A 17 -18.86 -30.88 5.56
C THR A 17 -17.81 -30.01 4.85
N ALA A 18 -16.78 -30.61 4.24
CA ALA A 18 -15.77 -29.86 3.50
C ALA A 18 -16.34 -29.19 2.23
N VAL A 19 -17.29 -29.85 1.57
CA VAL A 19 -18.02 -29.27 0.41
C VAL A 19 -18.86 -28.05 0.87
N TRP A 20 -19.61 -28.19 1.95
CA TRP A 20 -20.42 -27.08 2.50
C TRP A 20 -19.54 -25.94 2.99
N GLN A 21 -18.40 -26.23 3.62
CA GLN A 21 -17.46 -25.19 4.03
C GLN A 21 -16.89 -24.45 2.83
N THR A 22 -16.51 -25.15 1.77
CA THR A 22 -16.04 -24.53 0.52
C THR A 22 -17.11 -23.62 -0.11
N PHE A 23 -18.38 -24.03 -0.08
CA PHE A 23 -19.49 -23.16 -0.53
C PHE A 23 -19.69 -21.96 0.37
N ALA A 24 -19.62 -22.13 1.68
CA ALA A 24 -19.71 -21.02 2.64
C ALA A 24 -18.57 -20.00 2.42
N ASP A 25 -17.34 -20.48 2.26
CA ASP A 25 -16.15 -19.65 2.00
C ASP A 25 -16.21 -18.93 0.63
N LEU A 26 -16.93 -19.49 -0.35
CA LEU A 26 -17.19 -18.84 -1.63
C LEU A 26 -18.27 -17.75 -1.54
N LEU A 27 -19.26 -17.94 -0.67
CA LEU A 27 -20.35 -16.99 -0.46
C LEU A 27 -19.96 -15.85 0.50
N ASP A 28 -19.10 -16.15 1.46
CA ASP A 28 -18.57 -15.20 2.45
C ASP A 28 -17.09 -15.54 2.68
N PRO A 29 -16.21 -15.10 1.78
CA PRO A 29 -14.79 -15.40 1.87
C PRO A 29 -14.21 -14.82 3.17
N PRO A 30 -13.31 -15.56 3.85
CA PRO A 30 -12.71 -15.09 5.08
C PRO A 30 -12.01 -13.74 4.85
N GLU A 31 -12.19 -12.83 5.81
CA GLU A 31 -11.58 -11.50 5.75
C GLU A 31 -10.06 -11.64 5.55
N ASN A 32 -9.49 -10.86 4.63
CA ASN A 32 -8.05 -10.86 4.41
C ASN A 32 -7.34 -10.48 5.71
N PRO A 33 -6.38 -11.28 6.23
CA PRO A 33 -5.74 -11.05 7.52
C PRO A 33 -5.00 -9.71 7.62
N TYR A 34 -4.73 -9.08 6.49
CA TYR A 34 -4.04 -7.81 6.42
C TYR A 34 -4.96 -6.59 6.30
N VAL A 35 -6.29 -6.74 6.33
CA VAL A 35 -7.24 -5.59 6.26
C VAL A 35 -6.93 -4.56 7.36
N ARG A 36 -6.52 -5.02 8.54
CA ARG A 36 -6.14 -4.16 9.67
C ARG A 36 -4.63 -4.11 9.94
N ASP A 37 -3.83 -4.75 9.09
CA ASP A 37 -2.36 -4.80 9.25
C ASP A 37 -1.62 -4.43 7.95
N PRO A 38 -1.62 -3.15 7.56
CA PRO A 38 -0.87 -2.68 6.40
C PRO A 38 0.63 -2.90 6.52
N VAL A 39 1.18 -2.91 7.74
CA VAL A 39 2.62 -3.15 7.98
C VAL A 39 2.97 -4.60 7.69
N GLY A 40 2.16 -5.54 8.17
CA GLY A 40 2.30 -6.96 7.87
C GLY A 40 2.16 -7.23 6.38
N TRP A 41 1.19 -6.59 5.71
CA TRP A 41 1.02 -6.70 4.27
C TRP A 41 2.26 -6.22 3.50
N VAL A 42 2.79 -5.04 3.82
CA VAL A 42 3.99 -4.50 3.17
C VAL A 42 5.19 -5.42 3.38
N THR A 43 5.33 -5.97 4.57
CA THR A 43 6.44 -6.88 4.87
C THR A 43 6.30 -8.21 4.12
N SER A 44 5.11 -8.79 4.08
CA SER A 44 4.86 -10.10 3.47
C SER A 44 4.79 -10.04 1.95
N THR A 45 4.10 -9.03 1.39
CA THR A 45 3.81 -8.91 -0.03
C THR A 45 4.91 -8.18 -0.78
N LEU A 46 5.42 -7.07 -0.23
CA LEU A 46 6.45 -6.25 -0.89
C LEU A 46 7.88 -6.58 -0.43
N GLY A 47 8.05 -7.30 0.69
CA GLY A 47 9.36 -7.55 1.29
C GLY A 47 10.03 -6.26 1.80
N GLU A 48 9.25 -5.24 2.17
CA GLU A 48 9.73 -3.95 2.64
C GLU A 48 9.58 -3.84 4.16
N PHE A 49 10.51 -3.10 4.79
CA PHE A 49 10.46 -2.83 6.23
C PHE A 49 10.31 -1.34 6.47
N TRP A 50 9.28 -1.00 7.21
CA TRP A 50 8.96 0.37 7.55
C TRP A 50 9.55 0.78 8.89
N TRP A 51 9.92 2.04 9.04
CA TRP A 51 10.31 2.63 10.30
C TRP A 51 9.08 3.14 11.08
N SER A 52 9.29 3.47 12.35
CA SER A 52 8.19 3.80 13.29
C SER A 52 7.25 4.92 12.81
N GLY A 53 7.73 5.91 12.09
CA GLY A 53 6.88 6.97 11.53
C GLY A 53 5.93 6.45 10.44
N GLN A 54 6.40 5.55 9.59
CA GLN A 54 5.54 4.90 8.59
C GLN A 54 4.51 3.97 9.25
N HIS A 55 4.87 3.29 10.35
CA HIS A 55 3.93 2.50 11.14
C HIS A 55 2.82 3.38 11.70
N ARG A 56 3.16 4.55 12.30
CA ARG A 56 2.15 5.49 12.83
C ARG A 56 1.21 5.99 11.74
N MET A 57 1.75 6.37 10.56
CA MET A 57 0.91 6.76 9.42
C MET A 57 -0.05 5.63 9.02
N ALA A 58 0.44 4.41 8.90
CA ALA A 58 -0.37 3.26 8.52
C ALA A 58 -1.46 2.95 9.55
N GLN A 59 -1.12 2.93 10.83
CA GLN A 59 -2.06 2.69 11.91
C GLN A 59 -3.15 3.76 11.97
N SER A 60 -2.77 5.03 11.78
CA SER A 60 -3.74 6.13 11.72
C SER A 60 -4.80 5.92 10.62
N VAL A 61 -4.39 5.44 9.43
CA VAL A 61 -5.33 5.16 8.32
C VAL A 61 -6.27 4.00 8.65
N VAL A 62 -5.81 2.99 9.36
CA VAL A 62 -6.66 1.87 9.81
C VAL A 62 -7.71 2.34 10.82
N GLU A 63 -7.29 3.16 11.79
CA GLU A 63 -8.11 3.52 12.96
C GLU A 63 -9.03 4.73 12.73
N ASN A 64 -8.64 5.65 11.84
CA ASN A 64 -9.31 6.92 11.69
C ASN A 64 -9.84 7.12 10.27
N ARG A 65 -11.04 7.69 10.17
CA ARG A 65 -11.65 8.07 8.89
C ARG A 65 -10.85 9.18 8.20
N TYR A 66 -10.40 10.18 8.97
CA TYR A 66 -9.64 11.33 8.51
C TYR A 66 -8.29 11.36 9.20
N SER A 67 -7.21 11.24 8.45
CA SER A 67 -5.83 11.27 8.94
C SER A 67 -5.04 12.39 8.28
N ALA A 68 -4.45 13.29 9.07
CA ALA A 68 -3.60 14.38 8.60
C ALA A 68 -2.16 14.19 9.09
N PHE A 69 -1.21 14.13 8.18
CA PHE A 69 0.20 13.93 8.50
C PHE A 69 1.01 15.20 8.25
N LYS A 70 1.32 15.94 9.31
CA LYS A 70 2.30 17.03 9.29
C LYS A 70 3.68 16.41 9.20
N ALA A 71 4.28 16.37 8.04
CA ALA A 71 5.46 15.61 7.80
C ALA A 71 6.57 16.44 7.17
N SER A 72 7.78 16.36 7.72
CA SER A 72 8.97 17.01 7.17
C SER A 72 9.30 16.50 5.77
N HIS A 73 10.22 17.18 5.06
CA HIS A 73 10.81 16.65 3.83
C HIS A 73 11.54 15.32 4.10
N ASP A 74 11.64 14.47 3.09
CA ASP A 74 12.43 13.22 3.06
C ASP A 74 12.09 12.17 4.15
N VAL A 75 10.91 12.24 4.75
CA VAL A 75 10.41 11.24 5.70
C VAL A 75 9.64 10.09 5.02
N SER A 76 9.77 9.94 3.71
CA SER A 76 9.13 8.88 2.90
C SER A 76 7.60 9.00 2.77
N LYS A 77 7.04 10.23 2.77
CA LYS A 77 5.59 10.49 2.61
C LYS A 77 4.97 9.74 1.42
N SER A 78 5.31 10.16 0.21
CA SER A 78 4.73 9.61 -1.02
C SER A 78 5.04 8.12 -1.21
N HIS A 79 6.22 7.65 -0.70
CA HIS A 79 6.51 6.23 -0.66
C HIS A 79 5.48 5.47 0.20
N THR A 80 5.20 5.93 1.41
CA THR A 80 4.24 5.30 2.32
C THR A 80 2.83 5.35 1.73
N MET A 81 2.41 6.50 1.22
CA MET A 81 1.09 6.67 0.59
C MET A 81 0.89 5.72 -0.60
N SER A 82 1.91 5.54 -1.43
CA SER A 82 1.84 4.62 -2.56
C SER A 82 1.65 3.15 -2.13
N ARG A 83 2.21 2.73 -0.99
CA ARG A 83 2.02 1.37 -0.45
C ARG A 83 0.65 1.21 0.19
N LEU A 84 0.16 2.23 0.88
CA LEU A 84 -1.20 2.22 1.43
C LEU A 84 -2.25 2.14 0.33
N ALA A 85 -2.04 2.80 -0.80
CA ALA A 85 -2.90 2.70 -1.97
C ALA A 85 -2.94 1.27 -2.55
N LEU A 86 -1.77 0.61 -2.68
CA LEU A 86 -1.67 -0.77 -3.14
C LEU A 86 -2.31 -1.74 -2.14
N TRP A 87 -1.99 -1.58 -0.86
CA TRP A 87 -2.56 -2.37 0.22
C TRP A 87 -4.09 -2.30 0.20
N TRP A 88 -4.66 -1.10 0.10
CA TRP A 88 -6.11 -0.90 0.13
C TRP A 88 -6.85 -1.70 -0.93
N ILE A 89 -6.34 -1.72 -2.15
CA ILE A 89 -6.96 -2.49 -3.25
C ILE A 89 -6.76 -4.00 -3.06
N ASP A 90 -5.58 -4.43 -2.59
CA ASP A 90 -5.24 -5.85 -2.52
C ASP A 90 -5.93 -6.59 -1.36
N VAL A 91 -6.30 -5.89 -0.29
CA VAL A 91 -6.86 -6.53 0.91
C VAL A 91 -8.39 -6.54 0.94
N HIS A 92 -9.06 -5.72 0.15
CA HIS A 92 -10.51 -5.69 0.08
C HIS A 92 -11.04 -6.56 -1.07
N PRO A 93 -12.31 -6.98 -0.99
CA PRO A 93 -12.90 -7.80 -2.05
C PRO A 93 -12.80 -7.12 -3.42
N PRO A 94 -12.52 -7.89 -4.48
CA PRO A 94 -12.50 -7.36 -5.84
C PRO A 94 -13.81 -6.64 -6.21
N GLY A 95 -13.69 -5.45 -6.82
CA GLY A 95 -14.83 -4.62 -7.21
C GLY A 95 -15.45 -3.77 -6.09
N GLU A 96 -15.04 -3.96 -4.83
CA GLU A 96 -15.58 -3.20 -3.71
C GLU A 96 -14.65 -2.08 -3.22
N ALA A 97 -13.38 -2.06 -3.66
CA ALA A 97 -12.41 -1.08 -3.23
C ALA A 97 -12.04 -0.10 -4.35
N PHE A 98 -11.83 1.15 -3.97
CA PHE A 98 -11.38 2.19 -4.88
C PHE A 98 -10.37 3.14 -4.23
N VAL A 99 -9.34 3.55 -4.98
CA VAL A 99 -8.37 4.54 -4.51
C VAL A 99 -8.36 5.76 -5.41
N VAL A 100 -8.47 6.93 -4.79
CA VAL A 100 -8.28 8.23 -5.45
C VAL A 100 -7.03 8.88 -4.90
N THR A 101 -6.17 9.38 -5.78
CA THR A 101 -5.03 10.19 -5.36
C THR A 101 -5.06 11.54 -6.02
N THR A 102 -4.70 12.57 -5.28
CA THR A 102 -4.59 13.94 -5.79
C THR A 102 -3.38 14.67 -5.21
N ALA A 103 -2.92 15.70 -5.90
CA ALA A 103 -1.85 16.58 -5.47
C ALA A 103 -1.99 17.95 -6.16
N PRO A 104 -1.26 18.99 -5.73
CA PRO A 104 -1.36 20.35 -6.31
C PRO A 104 -1.05 20.41 -7.80
N THR A 105 -0.22 19.49 -8.31
CA THR A 105 0.17 19.45 -9.73
C THR A 105 0.08 18.06 -10.32
N THR A 106 -0.23 17.97 -11.62
CA THR A 106 -0.25 16.69 -12.35
C THR A 106 1.09 15.94 -12.28
N PRO A 107 2.27 16.58 -12.43
CA PRO A 107 3.54 15.88 -12.27
C PRO A 107 3.76 15.27 -10.88
N GLN A 108 3.24 15.90 -9.80
CA GLN A 108 3.32 15.30 -8.45
C GLN A 108 2.48 14.03 -8.34
N VAL A 109 1.29 14.02 -8.94
CA VAL A 109 0.47 12.81 -9.01
C VAL A 109 1.19 11.73 -9.82
N GLU A 110 1.47 11.98 -11.10
CA GLU A 110 1.90 10.97 -12.06
C GLU A 110 3.37 10.56 -11.85
N ALA A 111 4.27 11.53 -11.75
CA ALA A 111 5.70 11.28 -11.79
C ALA A 111 6.30 10.87 -10.43
N ILE A 112 5.61 11.12 -9.31
CA ILE A 112 6.12 10.79 -7.99
C ILE A 112 5.33 9.62 -7.39
N LEU A 113 4.10 9.84 -6.95
CA LEU A 113 3.33 8.84 -6.21
C LEU A 113 3.05 7.60 -7.07
N TRP A 114 2.55 7.80 -8.30
CA TRP A 114 2.21 6.69 -9.20
C TRP A 114 3.43 5.95 -9.73
N ARG A 115 4.58 6.60 -9.86
CA ARG A 115 5.84 5.90 -10.16
C ARG A 115 6.24 4.96 -9.04
N TYR A 116 6.09 5.37 -7.77
CA TYR A 116 6.31 4.49 -6.61
C TYR A 116 5.31 3.34 -6.59
N MET A 117 4.03 3.59 -6.85
CA MET A 117 3.00 2.56 -6.96
C MET A 117 3.33 1.55 -8.05
N GLY A 118 3.58 2.00 -9.29
CA GLY A 118 3.85 1.14 -10.43
C GLY A 118 5.10 0.27 -10.25
N ASN A 119 6.14 0.80 -9.60
CA ASN A 119 7.35 0.03 -9.30
C ASN A 119 7.08 -1.07 -8.28
N ALA A 120 6.36 -0.78 -7.21
CA ALA A 120 6.03 -1.76 -6.18
C ALA A 120 5.03 -2.80 -6.70
N HIS A 121 4.00 -2.38 -7.44
CA HIS A 121 3.03 -3.24 -8.09
C HIS A 121 3.71 -4.30 -8.96
N ARG A 122 4.60 -3.88 -9.88
CA ARG A 122 5.34 -4.81 -10.74
C ARG A 122 6.25 -5.75 -9.97
N LYS A 123 6.96 -5.22 -8.97
CA LYS A 123 7.88 -6.02 -8.12
C LYS A 123 7.14 -7.11 -7.36
N ALA A 124 5.96 -6.83 -6.86
CA ALA A 124 5.14 -7.74 -6.09
C ALA A 124 4.26 -8.66 -6.95
N GLY A 125 4.15 -8.42 -8.26
CA GLY A 125 3.26 -9.17 -9.13
C GLY A 125 1.79 -8.99 -8.80
N LEU A 126 1.38 -7.80 -8.32
CA LEU A 126 -0.01 -7.51 -8.00
C LEU A 126 -0.90 -7.58 -9.24
N PRO A 127 -2.19 -7.89 -9.09
CA PRO A 127 -3.09 -8.09 -10.22
C PRO A 127 -3.31 -6.81 -11.02
N GLY A 128 -3.55 -6.98 -12.33
CA GLY A 128 -3.90 -5.89 -13.23
C GLY A 128 -2.71 -5.10 -13.76
N ARG A 129 -2.99 -3.88 -14.21
CA ARG A 129 -2.01 -2.99 -14.85
C ARG A 129 -2.13 -1.57 -14.36
N ILE A 130 -1.00 -0.93 -14.08
CA ILE A 130 -0.90 0.51 -13.83
C ILE A 130 -0.42 1.19 -15.11
N THR A 131 -1.14 2.23 -15.56
CA THR A 131 -0.86 3.02 -16.76
C THR A 131 -0.03 4.27 -16.44
N LEU A 132 0.55 4.87 -17.47
CA LEU A 132 1.36 6.09 -17.34
C LEU A 132 0.52 7.32 -16.96
N ASP A 133 -0.76 7.33 -17.32
CA ASP A 133 -1.72 8.37 -16.99
C ASP A 133 -2.40 8.16 -15.63
N ALA A 134 -1.67 7.54 -14.70
CA ALA A 134 -2.07 7.34 -13.32
C ALA A 134 -3.44 6.64 -13.15
N LYS A 135 -3.59 5.46 -13.76
CA LYS A 135 -4.76 4.60 -13.59
C LYS A 135 -4.34 3.16 -13.33
N TRP A 136 -5.07 2.48 -12.47
CA TRP A 136 -4.89 1.05 -12.20
C TRP A 136 -6.15 0.29 -12.59
N TYR A 137 -6.00 -0.67 -13.47
CA TYR A 137 -7.06 -1.56 -13.93
C TYR A 137 -6.80 -2.99 -13.49
N ILE A 138 -7.83 -3.67 -12.99
CA ILE A 138 -7.85 -5.12 -12.79
C ILE A 138 -8.86 -5.68 -13.79
N GLY A 139 -8.39 -6.47 -14.75
CA GLY A 139 -9.20 -6.79 -15.93
C GLY A 139 -9.56 -5.52 -16.70
N ASN A 140 -10.87 -5.27 -16.84
CA ASN A 140 -11.41 -4.06 -17.46
C ASN A 140 -11.91 -3.02 -16.45
N GLU A 141 -11.84 -3.33 -15.15
CA GLU A 141 -12.33 -2.46 -14.10
C GLU A 141 -11.25 -1.48 -13.65
N LEU A 142 -11.61 -0.19 -13.57
CA LEU A 142 -10.77 0.85 -12.99
C LEU A 142 -10.92 0.79 -11.47
N VAL A 143 -9.83 0.48 -10.76
CA VAL A 143 -9.83 0.35 -9.29
C VAL A 143 -9.12 1.50 -8.59
N ALA A 144 -8.29 2.25 -9.31
CA ALA A 144 -7.67 3.45 -8.78
C ALA A 144 -7.31 4.45 -9.89
N TYR A 145 -7.36 5.73 -9.56
CA TYR A 145 -6.80 6.76 -10.43
C TYR A 145 -6.14 7.89 -9.63
N GLY A 146 -5.21 8.58 -10.30
CA GLY A 146 -4.61 9.82 -9.85
C GLY A 146 -5.04 10.97 -10.73
N ARG A 147 -5.50 12.05 -10.14
CA ARG A 147 -5.95 13.23 -10.88
C ARG A 147 -5.64 14.50 -10.10
N LYS A 148 -5.18 15.54 -10.80
CA LYS A 148 -5.33 16.91 -10.33
C LYS A 148 -6.66 17.42 -10.89
N PRO A 149 -7.68 17.66 -10.06
CA PRO A 149 -8.89 18.33 -10.53
C PRO A 149 -8.57 19.79 -10.87
N ALA A 150 -9.34 20.37 -11.79
CA ALA A 150 -9.36 21.81 -11.95
C ALA A 150 -9.85 22.45 -10.63
N ASP A 151 -9.32 23.60 -10.27
CA ASP A 151 -9.52 24.23 -8.97
C ASP A 151 -11.01 24.54 -8.64
N TYR A 152 -11.91 24.37 -9.60
CA TYR A 152 -13.35 24.66 -9.51
C TYR A 152 -14.26 23.52 -9.97
N ASP A 153 -13.77 22.27 -10.06
CA ASP A 153 -14.58 21.15 -10.52
C ASP A 153 -14.91 20.16 -9.37
N PRO A 154 -15.95 20.42 -8.56
CA PRO A 154 -16.39 19.49 -7.52
C PRO A 154 -16.89 18.16 -8.10
N ALA A 155 -17.28 18.13 -9.40
CA ALA A 155 -17.74 16.94 -10.08
C ALA A 155 -16.60 16.01 -10.50
N ALA A 156 -15.34 16.46 -10.37
CA ALA A 156 -14.16 15.70 -10.77
C ALA A 156 -14.05 14.31 -10.11
N PHE A 157 -14.69 14.14 -8.97
CA PHE A 157 -14.69 12.91 -8.18
C PHE A 157 -16.06 12.22 -8.16
N GLN A 158 -17.07 12.72 -8.89
CA GLN A 158 -18.40 12.08 -8.96
C GLN A 158 -18.35 10.75 -9.71
N GLY A 159 -19.27 9.84 -9.35
CA GLY A 159 -19.43 8.55 -10.02
C GLY A 159 -18.59 7.41 -9.45
N ILE A 160 -17.88 7.62 -8.34
CA ILE A 160 -17.21 6.54 -7.64
C ILE A 160 -18.19 5.92 -6.64
N HIS A 161 -18.59 4.69 -6.91
CA HIS A 161 -19.50 3.92 -6.07
C HIS A 161 -18.76 2.65 -5.61
N ALA A 162 -17.93 2.77 -4.58
CA ALA A 162 -17.28 1.64 -3.94
C ALA A 162 -17.56 1.64 -2.44
N ARG A 163 -17.59 0.46 -1.84
CA ARG A 163 -17.77 0.32 -0.40
C ARG A 163 -16.57 0.86 0.36
N TYR A 164 -15.37 0.47 -0.09
CA TYR A 164 -14.09 0.83 0.53
C TYR A 164 -13.39 1.89 -0.33
N VAL A 165 -13.45 3.14 0.08
CA VAL A 165 -12.80 4.25 -0.65
C VAL A 165 -11.63 4.78 0.16
N LEU A 166 -10.45 4.84 -0.45
CA LEU A 166 -9.29 5.53 0.10
C LEU A 166 -8.96 6.75 -0.76
N VAL A 167 -9.00 7.93 -0.16
CA VAL A 167 -8.57 9.17 -0.81
C VAL A 167 -7.24 9.62 -0.22
N ILE A 168 -6.25 9.86 -1.06
CA ILE A 168 -4.92 10.35 -0.67
C ILE A 168 -4.69 11.72 -1.30
N ILE A 169 -4.48 12.72 -0.46
CA ILE A 169 -4.10 14.08 -0.85
C ILE A 169 -2.61 14.24 -0.52
N ASP A 170 -1.75 14.09 -1.53
CA ASP A 170 -0.29 14.26 -1.36
C ASP A 170 0.11 15.72 -1.57
N GLU A 171 1.18 16.16 -0.90
CA GLU A 171 1.69 17.55 -0.90
C GLU A 171 0.56 18.59 -0.62
N VAL A 172 -0.24 18.29 0.36
CA VAL A 172 -1.53 18.93 0.66
C VAL A 172 -1.45 20.44 0.95
N GLY A 173 -0.27 20.97 1.30
CA GLY A 173 -0.09 22.41 1.58
C GLY A 173 -0.53 23.33 0.44
N GLY A 174 -0.43 22.87 -0.81
CA GLY A 174 -0.84 23.62 -2.00
C GLY A 174 -2.25 23.28 -2.53
N VAL A 175 -3.04 22.48 -1.79
CA VAL A 175 -4.36 22.05 -2.25
C VAL A 175 -5.44 23.00 -1.75
N PRO A 176 -6.30 23.57 -2.64
CA PRO A 176 -7.36 24.49 -2.24
C PRO A 176 -8.50 23.76 -1.49
N LYS A 177 -9.23 24.54 -0.66
CA LYS A 177 -10.36 24.01 0.13
C LYS A 177 -11.42 23.31 -0.71
N SER A 178 -11.69 23.79 -1.92
CA SER A 178 -12.68 23.18 -2.82
C SER A 178 -12.42 21.70 -3.12
N ILE A 179 -11.16 21.26 -3.11
CA ILE A 179 -10.79 19.84 -3.29
C ILE A 179 -11.13 19.05 -2.04
N PHE A 180 -10.96 19.61 -0.85
CA PHE A 180 -11.39 18.93 0.39
C PHE A 180 -12.92 18.76 0.42
N ASP A 181 -13.67 19.78 0.02
CA ASP A 181 -15.13 19.70 -0.06
C ASP A 181 -15.57 18.60 -1.05
N ALA A 182 -14.87 18.45 -2.17
CA ALA A 182 -15.12 17.38 -3.14
C ALA A 182 -14.72 15.99 -2.61
N VAL A 183 -13.64 15.91 -1.85
CA VAL A 183 -13.20 14.66 -1.18
C VAL A 183 -14.18 14.24 -0.10
N ASP A 184 -14.74 15.18 0.68
CA ASP A 184 -15.76 14.86 1.69
C ASP A 184 -17.02 14.27 1.06
N ALA A 185 -17.39 14.71 -0.15
CA ALA A 185 -18.50 14.12 -0.90
C ALA A 185 -18.24 12.66 -1.32
N LEU A 186 -16.98 12.27 -1.56
CA LEU A 186 -16.58 10.88 -1.80
C LEU A 186 -16.59 10.03 -0.53
N ALA A 187 -16.19 10.63 0.57
CA ALA A 187 -16.03 9.95 1.84
C ALA A 187 -17.35 9.81 2.61
N THR A 188 -18.47 9.60 1.93
CA THR A 188 -19.79 9.46 2.58
C THR A 188 -19.98 8.12 3.27
N ASN A 189 -19.32 7.06 2.79
CA ASN A 189 -19.40 5.73 3.37
C ASN A 189 -18.60 5.63 4.69
N ILE A 190 -19.08 4.77 5.60
CA ILE A 190 -18.43 4.52 6.89
C ILE A 190 -17.02 3.91 6.72
N ASP A 191 -16.84 3.11 5.66
CA ASP A 191 -15.60 2.42 5.35
C ASP A 191 -14.63 3.28 4.53
N ALA A 192 -14.99 4.54 4.22
CA ALA A 192 -14.11 5.47 3.55
C ALA A 192 -12.99 5.98 4.48
N ARG A 193 -11.81 6.20 3.89
CA ARG A 193 -10.63 6.81 4.55
C ARG A 193 -10.10 7.95 3.73
N VAL A 194 -9.77 9.05 4.39
CA VAL A 194 -9.17 10.24 3.78
C VAL A 194 -7.84 10.52 4.44
N VAL A 195 -6.81 10.67 3.64
CA VAL A 195 -5.45 10.94 4.09
C VAL A 195 -4.97 12.24 3.45
N ALA A 196 -4.55 13.18 4.28
CA ALA A 196 -3.90 14.42 3.87
C ALA A 196 -2.46 14.42 4.37
N VAL A 197 -1.48 14.49 3.48
CA VAL A 197 -0.06 14.46 3.86
C VAL A 197 0.71 15.59 3.19
N GLY A 198 1.51 16.31 3.97
CA GLY A 198 2.33 17.39 3.45
C GLY A 198 3.13 18.10 4.53
N ASN A 199 3.87 19.11 4.09
CA ASN A 199 4.60 19.99 4.99
C ASN A 199 3.67 21.08 5.53
N PRO A 200 3.75 21.43 6.82
CA PRO A 200 2.93 22.46 7.42
C PRO A 200 3.56 23.86 7.22
N ASP A 201 3.93 24.22 5.98
CA ASP A 201 4.73 25.42 5.69
C ASP A 201 3.89 26.69 5.64
N ASP A 202 2.62 26.58 5.24
CA ASP A 202 1.70 27.72 5.13
C ASP A 202 0.61 27.68 6.21
N PRO A 203 0.65 28.58 7.21
CA PRO A 203 -0.37 28.66 8.25
C PRO A 203 -1.75 29.12 7.74
N ALA A 204 -1.83 29.73 6.55
CA ALA A 204 -3.08 30.16 5.92
C ALA A 204 -3.73 29.04 5.10
N SER A 205 -3.04 27.95 4.87
CA SER A 205 -3.56 26.80 4.09
C SER A 205 -4.75 26.13 4.79
N HIS A 206 -5.61 25.50 4.00
CA HIS A 206 -6.67 24.65 4.56
C HIS A 206 -6.08 23.49 5.35
N PHE A 207 -4.91 22.98 4.96
CA PHE A 207 -4.17 21.96 5.71
C PHE A 207 -3.85 22.41 7.14
N ALA A 208 -3.42 23.64 7.35
CA ALA A 208 -3.20 24.17 8.69
C ALA A 208 -4.50 24.20 9.51
N THR A 209 -5.65 24.42 8.86
CA THR A 209 -6.97 24.41 9.52
C THR A 209 -7.36 23.00 9.98
N ILE A 210 -7.24 21.98 9.14
CA ILE A 210 -7.57 20.60 9.51
C ILE A 210 -6.62 20.01 10.56
N CYS A 211 -5.44 20.57 10.69
CA CYS A 211 -4.47 20.18 11.72
C CYS A 211 -4.73 20.82 13.10
N LYS A 212 -5.76 21.65 13.26
CA LYS A 212 -6.11 22.24 14.57
C LYS A 212 -6.88 21.27 15.44
N PRO A 213 -6.72 21.32 16.78
CA PRO A 213 -7.55 20.56 17.69
C PRO A 213 -9.05 20.80 17.45
N GLY A 214 -9.83 19.72 17.48
CA GLY A 214 -11.29 19.79 17.26
C GLY A 214 -11.73 19.84 15.80
N SER A 215 -10.82 19.72 14.83
CA SER A 215 -11.14 19.69 13.39
C SER A 215 -11.87 18.40 12.93
N GLY A 216 -11.88 17.36 13.74
CA GLY A 216 -12.37 16.02 13.34
C GLY A 216 -11.32 15.16 12.65
N TRP A 217 -10.12 15.67 12.43
CA TRP A 217 -8.99 14.92 11.85
C TRP A 217 -8.07 14.38 12.93
N HIS A 218 -7.63 13.13 12.77
CA HIS A 218 -6.52 12.59 13.54
C HIS A 218 -5.20 13.13 12.97
N VAL A 219 -4.44 13.84 13.80
CA VAL A 219 -3.24 14.56 13.36
C VAL A 219 -1.98 13.92 13.91
N GLU A 220 -1.12 13.45 13.02
CA GLU A 220 0.20 12.93 13.36
C GLU A 220 1.31 13.87 12.87
N THR A 221 2.32 14.07 13.71
CA THR A 221 3.53 14.82 13.33
C THR A 221 4.68 13.84 13.07
N ILE A 222 5.24 13.90 11.87
CA ILE A 222 6.33 13.03 11.41
C ILE A 222 7.57 13.89 11.18
N SER A 223 8.46 13.88 12.16
CA SER A 223 9.70 14.68 12.13
C SER A 223 10.81 13.99 11.35
N ALA A 224 11.64 14.78 10.66
CA ALA A 224 12.88 14.27 10.05
C ALA A 224 13.84 13.70 11.11
N PHE A 225 13.82 14.26 12.32
CA PHE A 225 14.66 13.80 13.44
C PHE A 225 14.28 12.40 13.97
N ASP A 226 13.05 11.94 13.69
CA ASP A 226 12.60 10.60 14.05
C ASP A 226 13.04 9.52 13.07
N THR A 227 13.58 9.92 11.91
CA THR A 227 13.97 8.98 10.86
C THR A 227 15.17 8.14 11.25
N PRO A 228 15.31 6.93 10.69
CA PRO A 228 16.49 6.09 10.92
C PRO A 228 17.83 6.77 10.62
N ALA A 229 17.86 7.71 9.67
CA ALA A 229 19.05 8.48 9.33
C ALA A 229 19.58 9.31 10.50
N TYR A 230 18.67 9.90 11.30
CA TYR A 230 19.04 10.72 12.45
C TYR A 230 19.14 9.90 13.75
N THR A 231 18.26 8.92 13.94
CA THR A 231 18.23 8.13 15.18
C THR A 231 19.32 7.04 15.23
N GLY A 232 20.06 6.82 14.13
CA GLY A 232 21.03 5.73 14.03
C GLY A 232 20.40 4.33 14.13
N ARG A 233 19.10 4.21 14.26
CA ARG A 233 18.37 2.94 14.23
C ARG A 233 18.43 2.40 12.81
N ARG A 234 19.42 1.54 12.52
CA ARG A 234 19.43 0.77 11.28
C ARG A 234 18.12 0.02 11.20
N SER A 235 17.32 0.32 10.18
CA SER A 235 16.31 -0.64 9.76
C SER A 235 17.03 -1.98 9.64
N ARG A 236 16.56 -3.03 10.29
CA ARG A 236 17.16 -4.35 10.14
C ARG A 236 17.13 -4.66 8.65
N ARG A 237 18.27 -4.48 7.98
CA ARG A 237 18.47 -5.07 6.66
C ARG A 237 18.21 -6.55 6.88
N SER A 238 17.19 -7.08 6.23
CA SER A 238 16.89 -8.50 6.29
C SER A 238 18.17 -9.22 5.96
N CYS A 239 18.66 -10.00 6.91
CA CYS A 239 19.67 -10.98 6.63
C CYS A 239 19.03 -11.95 5.63
N CYS A 240 19.47 -11.91 4.37
CA CYS A 240 19.01 -12.81 3.28
C CYS A 240 19.21 -14.31 3.58
N ARG A 241 19.40 -14.67 4.83
CA ARG A 241 19.71 -16.03 5.25
C ARG A 241 18.56 -16.76 5.94
N CYS A 242 17.38 -16.12 6.11
CA CYS A 242 16.23 -16.74 6.80
C CYS A 242 15.08 -17.17 5.88
N SER A 243 15.23 -17.14 4.55
CA SER A 243 14.19 -17.59 3.61
C SER A 243 14.33 -19.04 3.15
N SER A 244 15.26 -19.84 3.74
CA SER A 244 15.44 -21.25 3.35
C SER A 244 14.70 -22.27 4.21
N HIS A 245 13.80 -21.85 5.11
CA HIS A 245 13.08 -22.78 5.96
C HIS A 245 11.57 -22.56 5.97
N ARG A 246 10.95 -22.60 4.78
CA ARG A 246 9.50 -22.87 4.72
C ARG A 246 9.04 -23.39 3.34
N ASN A 247 9.71 -24.42 2.82
CA ASN A 247 9.11 -25.32 1.83
C ASN A 247 9.56 -26.76 2.13
N GLY A 248 9.16 -27.27 3.27
CA GLY A 248 9.36 -28.64 3.68
C GLY A 248 8.03 -29.37 3.80
N TRP A 249 7.33 -29.54 2.68
CA TRP A 249 6.32 -30.59 2.52
C TRP A 249 6.19 -30.87 1.03
N ARG A 250 6.96 -31.85 0.52
CA ARG A 250 6.53 -32.93 -0.35
C ARG A 250 7.72 -33.68 -0.92
N ASN A 251 7.60 -34.98 -0.68
CA ASN A 251 8.23 -36.12 -1.37
C ASN A 251 9.64 -36.55 -0.92
N ALA A 252 9.61 -37.41 0.07
CA ALA A 252 10.59 -38.48 0.17
C ALA A 252 10.32 -39.50 -0.94
N SER A 253 11.29 -39.71 -1.82
CA SER A 253 11.70 -41.03 -2.28
C SER A 253 12.83 -40.92 -3.31
N SER A 254 13.83 -41.74 -3.06
CA SER A 254 14.85 -42.34 -3.95
C SER A 254 16.09 -41.53 -4.32
N ALA A 255 17.18 -42.04 -3.75
CA ALA A 255 18.47 -42.38 -4.38
C ALA A 255 19.49 -41.29 -4.72
N GLY A 256 20.57 -41.27 -3.94
CA GLY A 256 21.95 -41.35 -4.45
C GLY A 256 22.55 -40.10 -5.07
N ALA A 257 23.46 -39.45 -4.36
CA ALA A 257 24.79 -39.15 -4.82
C ALA A 257 25.50 -38.09 -3.96
N SER A 258 26.73 -38.26 -3.79
CA SER A 258 27.83 -37.75 -2.99
C SER A 258 28.15 -36.24 -3.11
N PRO A 259 28.98 -35.67 -2.23
CA PRO A 259 29.08 -34.21 -1.95
C PRO A 259 30.11 -33.51 -2.81
N ALA A 260 29.82 -32.28 -3.20
CA ALA A 260 30.80 -31.38 -3.82
C ALA A 260 30.88 -30.00 -3.14
N ARG A 261 32.03 -29.81 -2.53
CA ARG A 261 32.87 -28.60 -2.34
C ARG A 261 32.19 -27.25 -1.95
N SER A 262 32.51 -26.89 -0.73
CA SER A 262 32.45 -25.53 -0.19
C SER A 262 33.26 -24.53 -1.04
N ILE A 263 32.61 -23.43 -1.45
CA ILE A 263 33.30 -22.22 -1.91
C ILE A 263 33.08 -21.12 -0.86
N ASN A 264 34.14 -20.91 -0.09
CA ASN A 264 34.30 -19.80 0.83
C ASN A 264 34.53 -18.51 0.02
N ARG A 265 33.53 -17.60 -0.06
CA ARG A 265 33.76 -16.22 -0.49
C ARG A 265 33.73 -15.32 0.73
N ARG A 266 34.90 -14.84 1.12
CA ARG A 266 35.12 -13.76 2.07
C ARG A 266 34.53 -12.47 1.50
N CYS A 267 33.60 -11.82 2.22
CA CYS A 267 33.26 -10.44 1.98
C CYS A 267 34.35 -9.54 2.61
N SER A 268 35.07 -8.82 1.78
CA SER A 268 35.99 -7.77 2.20
C SER A 268 35.18 -6.57 2.69
N VAL A 269 35.49 -6.14 3.90
CA VAL A 269 34.98 -4.91 4.52
C VAL A 269 35.88 -3.78 4.06
N SER A 270 35.35 -2.84 3.28
CA SER A 270 36.03 -1.58 2.99
C SER A 270 35.82 -0.58 4.15
N SER A 271 36.92 -0.06 4.66
CA SER A 271 37.02 0.89 5.76
C SER A 271 36.42 2.27 5.45
N PRO A 272 36.02 3.05 6.47
CA PRO A 272 35.40 4.35 6.28
C PRO A 272 36.43 5.43 5.93
N ILE A 273 36.04 6.33 5.02
CA ILE A 273 36.80 7.54 4.65
C ILE A 273 36.59 8.57 5.76
N SER A 274 37.69 9.09 6.28
CA SER A 274 37.74 10.18 7.25
C SER A 274 37.35 11.54 6.61
N PRO A 275 36.69 12.46 7.35
CA PRO A 275 36.42 13.79 6.84
C PRO A 275 37.66 14.66 6.92
N THR A 276 38.07 15.22 5.80
CA THR A 276 39.09 16.30 5.74
C THR A 276 38.37 17.64 5.81
N THR A 277 38.83 18.45 6.72
CA THR A 277 38.52 19.85 7.02
C THR A 277 38.74 20.76 5.80
N LEU A 278 37.74 21.60 5.46
CA LEU A 278 37.90 23.04 5.14
C LEU A 278 36.48 23.66 5.19
#